data_983be2a93ab96dbb8eda70eb1cb57272
#
_entry.id   983be2a93ab96dbb8eda70eb1cb57272
#
_cell.length_a   1.000
_cell.length_b   1.000
_cell.length_c   1.000
_cell.angle_alpha   90.00
_cell.angle_beta   90.00
_cell.angle_gamma   90.00
#
_symmetry.space_group_name_H-M   'P 1'
#
loop_
_entity.id
_entity.type
_entity.pdbx_description
1 polymer ?
#
loop_
_entity_poly.entity_id
_entity_poly.type
_entity_poly.pdbx_seq_one_letter_code
_entity_poly.pdbx_strand_id
1 'polypeptide(L)'
;MTTKEKLLALLEDSKGTFFSGEEIARTLQVSRAAVWKAVNALREDGYTIDAATNKGYRLSPDSDILSPQGIRRFLKPEYRDLDLTVLPTAPSTNALVREKANQGCPEGCIIIACEQTAGRGRYGRQFFSPVDSGVYLSLLLRPTAYSPQQATCLTAAAAAAMCQAIEAVTGQQPGIKWVNDIFLHGKKVCGILTEAAVGLETGALDYMVLGAGVNLYPPAEGFPEEIQSIAGSVLERSCPEAKNRLVGEFLNRFWDFYAHPECRAYLEDYRARSLAIGRNVTVLSAGKAVSAYAYGIDDDFRLLVRYENGDTEALSYGEIRIQLAESAP
;
A
#
# COMPACT_ATOMS: atom_id res chain seq x y z
N MET A 1 -0.88 4.17 -25.24
CA MET A 1 -0.90 2.72 -24.90
C MET A 1 -0.40 1.91 -26.09
N THR A 2 0.57 1.02 -25.86
CA THR A 2 1.10 0.05 -26.84
C THR A 2 0.10 -1.07 -27.11
N THR A 3 0.30 -1.86 -28.17
CA THR A 3 -0.54 -3.05 -28.44
C THR A 3 -0.50 -4.06 -27.29
N LYS A 4 0.66 -4.23 -26.64
CA LYS A 4 0.83 -5.11 -25.47
C LYS A 4 -0.05 -4.63 -24.30
N GLU A 5 -0.02 -3.36 -23.97
CA GLU A 5 -0.84 -2.78 -22.90
C GLU A 5 -2.36 -2.85 -23.17
N LYS A 6 -2.77 -2.59 -24.43
CA LYS A 6 -4.17 -2.74 -24.85
C LYS A 6 -4.64 -4.19 -24.77
N LEU A 7 -3.79 -5.14 -25.17
CA LEU A 7 -4.09 -6.57 -25.06
C LEU A 7 -4.20 -6.99 -23.60
N LEU A 8 -3.27 -6.56 -22.75
CA LEU A 8 -3.32 -6.87 -21.33
C LEU A 8 -4.61 -6.33 -20.68
N ALA A 9 -5.00 -5.08 -20.99
CA ALA A 9 -6.24 -4.51 -20.49
C ALA A 9 -7.47 -5.35 -20.89
N LEU A 10 -7.57 -5.73 -22.17
CA LEU A 10 -8.65 -6.60 -22.65
C LEU A 10 -8.71 -7.95 -21.92
N LEU A 11 -7.54 -8.58 -21.73
CA LEU A 11 -7.44 -9.89 -21.09
C LEU A 11 -7.67 -9.80 -19.57
N GLU A 12 -7.26 -8.72 -18.93
CA GLU A 12 -7.53 -8.47 -17.50
C GLU A 12 -9.02 -8.22 -17.27
N ASP A 13 -9.67 -7.40 -18.09
CA ASP A 13 -11.11 -7.10 -17.96
C ASP A 13 -12.00 -8.35 -18.09
N SER A 14 -11.53 -9.34 -18.82
CA SER A 14 -12.26 -10.58 -19.08
C SER A 14 -11.44 -11.83 -18.71
N LYS A 15 -10.75 -11.75 -17.59
CA LYS A 15 -9.84 -12.78 -17.11
C LYS A 15 -10.50 -14.17 -17.09
N GLY A 16 -9.80 -15.18 -17.58
CA GLY A 16 -10.32 -16.53 -17.72
C GLY A 16 -11.16 -16.79 -18.98
N THR A 17 -11.52 -15.75 -19.74
CA THR A 17 -12.28 -15.87 -21.00
C THR A 17 -11.34 -15.99 -22.18
N PHE A 18 -11.66 -16.90 -23.12
CA PHE A 18 -10.93 -17.05 -24.37
C PHE A 18 -11.40 -16.04 -25.41
N PHE A 19 -10.45 -15.40 -26.09
CA PHE A 19 -10.66 -14.56 -27.27
C PHE A 19 -9.88 -15.12 -28.45
N SER A 20 -10.52 -15.24 -29.60
CA SER A 20 -9.81 -15.61 -30.81
C SER A 20 -8.81 -14.52 -31.23
N GLY A 21 -7.71 -14.90 -31.87
CA GLY A 21 -6.74 -13.93 -32.36
C GLY A 21 -7.34 -12.93 -33.37
N GLU A 22 -8.39 -13.31 -34.08
CA GLU A 22 -9.14 -12.44 -35.00
C GLU A 22 -10.01 -11.44 -34.25
N GLU A 23 -10.72 -11.88 -33.22
CA GLU A 23 -11.53 -11.04 -32.35
C GLU A 23 -10.68 -9.98 -31.65
N ILE A 24 -9.53 -10.38 -31.06
CA ILE A 24 -8.57 -9.45 -30.46
C ILE A 24 -8.06 -8.44 -31.49
N ALA A 25 -7.66 -8.91 -32.69
CA ALA A 25 -7.17 -8.05 -33.76
C ALA A 25 -8.19 -6.99 -34.17
N ARG A 26 -9.46 -7.38 -34.29
CA ARG A 26 -10.59 -6.48 -34.60
C ARG A 26 -10.84 -5.49 -33.48
N THR A 27 -10.92 -5.95 -32.23
CA THR A 27 -11.19 -5.11 -31.06
C THR A 27 -10.09 -4.06 -30.84
N LEU A 28 -8.83 -4.46 -30.97
CA LEU A 28 -7.69 -3.57 -30.78
C LEU A 28 -7.28 -2.79 -32.02
N GLN A 29 -7.94 -3.04 -33.19
CA GLN A 29 -7.64 -2.43 -34.49
C GLN A 29 -6.16 -2.65 -34.91
N VAL A 30 -5.67 -3.89 -34.77
CA VAL A 30 -4.30 -4.28 -35.13
C VAL A 30 -4.29 -5.55 -35.99
N SER A 31 -3.14 -5.92 -36.57
CA SER A 31 -3.02 -7.18 -37.32
C SER A 31 -2.94 -8.38 -36.36
N ARG A 32 -3.32 -9.57 -36.85
CA ARG A 32 -3.14 -10.84 -36.10
C ARG A 32 -1.67 -11.10 -35.72
N ALA A 33 -0.73 -10.70 -36.59
CA ALA A 33 0.69 -10.78 -36.29
C ALA A 33 1.10 -9.89 -35.10
N ALA A 34 0.49 -8.69 -34.97
CA ALA A 34 0.72 -7.81 -33.84
C ALA A 34 0.13 -8.39 -32.54
N VAL A 35 -1.03 -9.06 -32.61
CA VAL A 35 -1.61 -9.80 -31.45
C VAL A 35 -0.65 -10.90 -31.01
N TRP A 36 -0.17 -11.73 -31.92
CA TRP A 36 0.77 -12.80 -31.59
C TRP A 36 2.06 -12.29 -30.93
N LYS A 37 2.65 -11.19 -31.46
CA LYS A 37 3.80 -10.53 -30.84
C LYS A 37 3.49 -10.02 -29.43
N ALA A 38 2.33 -9.41 -29.23
CA ALA A 38 1.91 -8.91 -27.92
C ALA A 38 1.69 -10.04 -26.91
N VAL A 39 1.08 -11.17 -27.32
CA VAL A 39 0.93 -12.38 -26.47
C VAL A 39 2.29 -12.90 -26.04
N ASN A 40 3.25 -13.03 -26.97
CA ASN A 40 4.58 -13.52 -26.62
C ASN A 40 5.33 -12.56 -25.68
N ALA A 41 5.24 -11.25 -25.92
CA ALA A 41 5.84 -10.26 -25.04
C ALA A 41 5.22 -10.28 -23.62
N LEU A 42 3.93 -10.55 -23.50
CA LEU A 42 3.30 -10.73 -22.17
C LEU A 42 3.77 -12.02 -21.50
N ARG A 43 3.97 -13.11 -22.24
CA ARG A 43 4.53 -14.35 -21.70
C ARG A 43 5.99 -14.17 -21.24
N GLU A 44 6.79 -13.40 -21.97
CA GLU A 44 8.14 -13.01 -21.55
C GLU A 44 8.14 -12.19 -20.25
N ASP A 45 7.11 -11.36 -20.04
CA ASP A 45 6.89 -10.63 -18.78
C ASP A 45 6.34 -11.55 -17.64
N GLY A 46 6.19 -12.86 -17.88
CA GLY A 46 5.75 -13.85 -16.89
C GLY A 46 4.25 -14.13 -16.87
N TYR A 47 3.43 -13.48 -17.71
CA TYR A 47 2.00 -13.75 -17.75
C TYR A 47 1.70 -15.15 -18.28
N THR A 48 0.90 -15.90 -17.54
CA THR A 48 0.38 -17.19 -17.99
C THR A 48 -0.78 -16.95 -18.96
N ILE A 49 -0.49 -16.96 -20.26
CA ILE A 49 -1.48 -16.84 -21.32
C ILE A 49 -1.68 -18.20 -21.97
N ASP A 50 -2.83 -18.81 -21.72
CA ASP A 50 -3.25 -20.05 -22.34
C ASP A 50 -3.57 -19.82 -23.82
N ALA A 51 -3.22 -20.81 -24.65
CA ALA A 51 -3.63 -20.87 -26.04
C ALA A 51 -4.31 -22.19 -26.31
N ALA A 52 -5.52 -22.16 -26.84
CA ALA A 52 -6.26 -23.36 -27.21
C ALA A 52 -6.70 -23.31 -28.67
N THR A 53 -6.57 -24.44 -29.37
CA THR A 53 -6.99 -24.58 -30.76
C THR A 53 -8.46 -24.20 -30.89
N ASN A 54 -8.78 -23.37 -31.88
CA ASN A 54 -10.12 -22.84 -32.18
C ASN A 54 -10.76 -21.97 -31.09
N LYS A 55 -10.09 -21.72 -29.94
CA LYS A 55 -10.58 -20.81 -28.86
C LYS A 55 -9.76 -19.53 -28.80
N GLY A 56 -8.46 -19.58 -29.13
CA GLY A 56 -7.56 -18.41 -29.07
C GLY A 56 -6.79 -18.31 -27.76
N TYR A 57 -6.75 -17.12 -27.19
CA TYR A 57 -5.91 -16.77 -26.02
C TYR A 57 -6.78 -16.38 -24.83
N ARG A 58 -6.33 -16.72 -23.63
CA ARG A 58 -6.88 -16.17 -22.37
C ARG A 58 -5.76 -15.93 -21.36
N LEU A 59 -5.94 -14.92 -20.51
CA LEU A 59 -5.13 -14.78 -19.30
C LEU A 59 -5.61 -15.80 -18.26
N SER A 60 -4.69 -16.52 -17.65
CA SER A 60 -5.02 -17.49 -16.59
C SER A 60 -5.79 -16.80 -15.46
N PRO A 61 -6.91 -17.40 -15.00
CA PRO A 61 -7.64 -16.87 -13.85
C PRO A 61 -6.79 -16.84 -12.57
N ASP A 62 -5.77 -17.71 -12.47
CA ASP A 62 -4.91 -17.83 -11.29
C ASP A 62 -3.77 -16.79 -11.27
N SER A 63 -3.66 -15.93 -12.31
CA SER A 63 -2.61 -14.92 -12.37
C SER A 63 -2.78 -13.89 -11.25
N ASP A 64 -1.69 -13.62 -10.51
CA ASP A 64 -1.57 -12.57 -9.49
C ASP A 64 -0.43 -11.58 -9.82
N ILE A 65 -0.16 -11.39 -11.11
CA ILE A 65 0.85 -10.44 -11.58
C ILE A 65 0.34 -9.02 -11.38
N LEU A 66 1.12 -8.22 -10.68
CA LEU A 66 0.83 -6.82 -10.42
C LEU A 66 1.02 -6.00 -11.70
N SER A 67 -0.02 -5.26 -12.11
CA SER A 67 0.02 -4.42 -13.30
C SER A 67 -0.93 -3.23 -13.20
N PRO A 68 -0.64 -2.10 -13.89
CA PRO A 68 -1.57 -0.99 -13.95
C PRO A 68 -2.95 -1.38 -14.48
N GLN A 69 -3.00 -2.30 -15.44
CA GLN A 69 -4.25 -2.81 -16.03
C GLN A 69 -5.05 -3.63 -15.04
N GLY A 70 -4.40 -4.55 -14.33
CA GLY A 70 -5.04 -5.35 -13.28
C GLY A 70 -5.55 -4.50 -12.11
N ILE A 71 -4.78 -3.50 -11.67
CA ILE A 71 -5.19 -2.56 -10.61
C ILE A 71 -6.43 -1.76 -11.03
N ARG A 72 -6.45 -1.22 -12.27
CA ARG A 72 -7.56 -0.39 -12.77
C ARG A 72 -8.92 -1.08 -12.75
N ARG A 73 -8.96 -2.41 -12.83
CA ARG A 73 -10.21 -3.19 -12.71
C ARG A 73 -10.89 -3.02 -11.35
N PHE A 74 -10.10 -2.80 -10.31
CA PHE A 74 -10.58 -2.63 -8.95
C PHE A 74 -10.77 -1.18 -8.54
N LEU A 75 -10.36 -0.23 -9.40
CA LEU A 75 -10.56 1.20 -9.14
C LEU A 75 -11.99 1.63 -9.46
N LYS A 76 -12.51 2.51 -8.62
CA LYS A 76 -13.73 3.26 -8.90
C LYS A 76 -13.57 4.09 -10.19
N PRO A 77 -14.65 4.36 -10.95
CA PRO A 77 -14.57 5.10 -12.20
C PRO A 77 -13.78 6.41 -12.10
N GLU A 78 -13.97 7.17 -11.02
CA GLU A 78 -13.34 8.46 -10.75
C GLU A 78 -11.82 8.38 -10.53
N TYR A 79 -11.28 7.21 -10.19
CA TYR A 79 -9.85 6.99 -9.91
C TYR A 79 -9.12 6.20 -11.00
N ARG A 80 -9.79 5.85 -12.10
CA ARG A 80 -9.19 5.03 -13.18
C ARG A 80 -8.09 5.75 -13.96
N ASP A 81 -8.11 7.08 -13.96
CA ASP A 81 -7.14 7.91 -14.68
C ASP A 81 -5.89 8.25 -13.84
N LEU A 82 -5.76 7.69 -12.63
CA LEU A 82 -4.54 7.83 -11.83
C LEU A 82 -3.31 7.35 -12.61
N ASP A 83 -2.19 8.08 -12.45
CA ASP A 83 -0.91 7.78 -13.10
C ASP A 83 -0.22 6.62 -12.36
N LEU A 84 -0.52 5.40 -12.79
CA LEU A 84 0.01 4.16 -12.22
C LEU A 84 1.23 3.67 -13.00
N THR A 85 2.36 3.57 -12.33
CA THR A 85 3.58 2.91 -12.82
C THR A 85 3.91 1.71 -11.94
N VAL A 86 4.04 0.52 -12.56
CA VAL A 86 4.49 -0.70 -11.87
C VAL A 86 5.88 -1.07 -12.37
N LEU A 87 6.82 -1.26 -11.45
CA LEU A 87 8.21 -1.61 -11.72
C LEU A 87 8.52 -3.00 -11.15
N PRO A 88 9.28 -3.83 -11.88
CA PRO A 88 9.76 -5.11 -11.34
C PRO A 88 10.62 -4.89 -10.07
N THR A 89 11.55 -3.94 -10.13
CA THR A 89 12.47 -3.61 -9.03
C THR A 89 12.69 -2.10 -8.98
N ALA A 90 12.79 -1.56 -7.78
CA ALA A 90 13.15 -0.16 -7.54
C ALA A 90 14.10 -0.06 -6.34
N PRO A 91 14.97 0.95 -6.26
CA PRO A 91 15.70 1.21 -5.02
C PRO A 91 14.75 1.53 -3.87
N SER A 92 13.85 2.47 -4.06
CA SER A 92 12.77 2.85 -3.14
C SER A 92 11.70 3.61 -3.90
N THR A 93 10.45 3.18 -3.78
CA THR A 93 9.32 3.87 -4.43
C THR A 93 9.14 5.30 -3.90
N ASN A 94 9.37 5.54 -2.58
CA ASN A 94 9.38 6.89 -2.01
C ASN A 94 10.44 7.78 -2.67
N ALA A 95 11.65 7.27 -2.90
CA ALA A 95 12.72 8.02 -3.52
C ALA A 95 12.38 8.42 -4.96
N LEU A 96 11.80 7.49 -5.73
CA LEU A 96 11.37 7.75 -7.10
C LEU A 96 10.22 8.76 -7.18
N VAL A 97 9.21 8.64 -6.31
CA VAL A 97 8.10 9.61 -6.26
C VAL A 97 8.61 11.00 -5.84
N ARG A 98 9.54 11.09 -4.89
CA ARG A 98 10.18 12.35 -4.51
C ARG A 98 10.94 12.98 -5.67
N GLU A 99 11.66 12.19 -6.45
CA GLU A 99 12.32 12.68 -7.67
C GLU A 99 11.32 13.24 -8.67
N LYS A 100 10.20 12.52 -8.91
CA LYS A 100 9.10 13.00 -9.75
C LYS A 100 8.49 14.31 -9.22
N ALA A 101 8.29 14.42 -7.91
CA ALA A 101 7.78 15.64 -7.29
C ALA A 101 8.68 16.84 -7.56
N ASN A 102 10.01 16.67 -7.43
CA ASN A 102 11.02 17.70 -7.70
C ASN A 102 11.10 18.10 -9.18
N GLN A 103 10.70 17.18 -10.09
CA GLN A 103 10.57 17.44 -11.53
C GLN A 103 9.24 18.11 -11.90
N GLY A 104 8.41 18.48 -10.92
CA GLY A 104 7.13 19.14 -11.14
C GLY A 104 5.97 18.21 -11.50
N CYS A 105 6.10 16.91 -11.27
CA CYS A 105 4.99 15.97 -11.49
C CYS A 105 3.76 16.42 -10.69
N PRO A 106 2.54 16.36 -11.29
CA PRO A 106 1.31 16.69 -10.58
C PRO A 106 0.98 15.64 -9.51
N GLU A 107 0.03 16.00 -8.64
CA GLU A 107 -0.59 15.06 -7.70
C GLU A 107 -1.16 13.84 -8.41
N GLY A 108 -1.18 12.68 -7.72
CA GLY A 108 -1.76 11.46 -8.25
C GLY A 108 -0.76 10.56 -9.00
N CYS A 109 0.52 10.93 -9.05
CA CYS A 109 1.57 10.01 -9.52
C CYS A 109 1.79 8.90 -8.50
N ILE A 110 1.69 7.65 -8.94
CA ILE A 110 1.79 6.45 -8.10
C ILE A 110 2.84 5.52 -8.70
N ILE A 111 3.87 5.20 -7.93
CA ILE A 111 4.88 4.22 -8.28
C ILE A 111 4.76 3.02 -7.36
N ILE A 112 4.69 1.84 -7.97
CA ILE A 112 4.57 0.56 -7.29
C ILE A 112 5.75 -0.32 -7.74
N ALA A 113 6.35 -1.05 -6.82
CA ALA A 113 7.42 -1.99 -7.12
C ALA A 113 7.09 -3.39 -6.59
N CYS A 114 7.53 -4.43 -7.32
CA CYS A 114 7.45 -5.82 -6.86
C CYS A 114 8.58 -6.15 -5.90
N GLU A 115 9.68 -5.37 -5.94
CA GLU A 115 10.86 -5.49 -5.08
C GLU A 115 11.43 -4.11 -4.78
N GLN A 116 11.99 -3.91 -3.57
CA GLN A 116 12.84 -2.75 -3.28
C GLN A 116 14.20 -3.19 -2.76
N THR A 117 15.28 -2.69 -3.39
CA THR A 117 16.65 -3.00 -2.99
C THR A 117 17.16 -2.14 -1.83
N ALA A 118 16.51 -1.01 -1.58
CA ALA A 118 16.82 -0.07 -0.49
C ALA A 118 15.52 0.49 0.13
N GLY A 119 14.56 -0.41 0.45
CA GLY A 119 13.30 -0.06 1.10
C GLY A 119 13.53 0.68 2.42
N ARG A 120 12.73 1.72 2.68
CA ARG A 120 12.92 2.62 3.82
C ARG A 120 11.75 2.55 4.80
N GLY A 121 12.07 2.59 6.08
CA GLY A 121 11.16 2.80 7.18
C GLY A 121 11.50 4.08 7.95
N ARG A 122 10.77 4.36 9.02
CA ARG A 122 11.01 5.50 9.91
C ARG A 122 12.37 5.37 10.62
N TYR A 123 12.95 6.51 10.98
CA TYR A 123 14.23 6.60 11.73
C TYR A 123 15.40 5.88 11.04
N GLY A 124 15.44 5.89 9.69
CA GLY A 124 16.53 5.28 8.93
C GLY A 124 16.54 3.75 8.91
N ARG A 125 15.52 3.09 9.46
CA ARG A 125 15.38 1.63 9.39
C ARG A 125 15.12 1.18 7.95
N GLN A 126 15.57 -0.02 7.62
CA GLN A 126 15.19 -0.66 6.36
C GLN A 126 13.81 -1.31 6.47
N PHE A 127 13.08 -1.31 5.35
CA PHE A 127 11.89 -2.13 5.18
C PHE A 127 12.25 -3.28 4.22
N PHE A 128 12.23 -4.50 4.73
CA PHE A 128 12.53 -5.70 3.95
C PHE A 128 11.48 -5.89 2.86
N SER A 129 11.90 -5.87 1.60
CA SER A 129 11.01 -5.76 0.44
C SER A 129 11.42 -6.72 -0.67
N PRO A 130 11.44 -8.05 -0.42
CA PRO A 130 11.88 -9.01 -1.42
C PRO A 130 10.86 -9.18 -2.54
N VAL A 131 11.34 -9.72 -3.66
CA VAL A 131 10.52 -10.03 -4.83
C VAL A 131 9.39 -11.01 -4.48
N ASP A 132 8.25 -10.88 -5.17
CA ASP A 132 7.07 -11.77 -5.12
C ASP A 132 6.34 -11.91 -3.78
N SER A 133 6.84 -11.33 -2.70
CA SER A 133 6.24 -11.46 -1.38
C SER A 133 5.37 -10.29 -0.96
N GLY A 134 5.49 -9.14 -1.62
CA GLY A 134 4.82 -7.93 -1.17
C GLY A 134 4.37 -7.00 -2.29
N VAL A 135 3.77 -5.89 -1.84
CA VAL A 135 3.42 -4.73 -2.66
C VAL A 135 4.03 -3.51 -1.98
N TYR A 136 4.85 -2.78 -2.73
CA TYR A 136 5.54 -1.59 -2.24
C TYR A 136 5.13 -0.41 -3.11
N LEU A 137 4.38 0.52 -2.57
CA LEU A 137 3.82 1.62 -3.34
C LEU A 137 4.06 2.97 -2.67
N SER A 138 4.15 4.02 -3.49
CA SER A 138 4.24 5.40 -3.03
C SER A 138 3.38 6.30 -3.89
N LEU A 139 2.71 7.27 -3.26
CA LEU A 139 1.83 8.25 -3.86
C LEU A 139 2.41 9.64 -3.70
N LEU A 140 2.32 10.46 -4.74
CA LEU A 140 2.59 11.91 -4.68
C LEU A 140 1.30 12.64 -4.34
N LEU A 141 1.34 13.41 -3.25
CA LEU A 141 0.25 14.26 -2.79
C LEU A 141 0.69 15.72 -2.78
N ARG A 142 -0.23 16.65 -3.09
CA ARG A 142 -0.04 18.09 -2.95
C ARG A 142 -1.18 18.68 -2.10
N PRO A 143 -1.15 18.43 -0.80
CA PRO A 143 -2.29 18.64 0.09
C PRO A 143 -2.45 20.11 0.48
N THR A 144 -3.00 20.93 -0.39
CA THR A 144 -3.22 22.38 -0.15
C THR A 144 -4.19 22.66 1.00
N ALA A 145 -5.05 21.71 1.34
CA ALA A 145 -6.01 21.82 2.45
C ALA A 145 -5.41 21.42 3.82
N TYR A 146 -4.15 20.97 3.86
CA TYR A 146 -3.51 20.48 5.08
C TYR A 146 -2.31 21.36 5.47
N SER A 147 -2.17 21.67 6.75
CA SER A 147 -0.95 22.24 7.31
C SER A 147 0.11 21.15 7.52
N PRO A 148 1.41 21.52 7.66
CA PRO A 148 2.47 20.57 7.99
C PRO A 148 2.17 19.74 9.26
N GLN A 149 1.50 20.33 10.25
CA GLN A 149 1.10 19.67 11.49
C GLN A 149 0.03 18.59 11.25
N GLN A 150 -0.79 18.76 10.22
CA GLN A 150 -1.84 17.80 9.84
C GLN A 150 -1.35 16.67 8.94
N ALA A 151 -0.06 16.65 8.57
CA ALA A 151 0.53 15.57 7.78
C ALA A 151 0.33 14.17 8.40
N THR A 152 0.29 14.09 9.74
CA THR A 152 0.01 12.85 10.48
C THR A 152 -1.39 12.31 10.19
N CYS A 153 -2.37 13.18 9.94
CA CYS A 153 -3.73 12.78 9.57
C CYS A 153 -3.75 11.93 8.29
N LEU A 154 -2.91 12.29 7.30
CA LEU A 154 -2.81 11.52 6.04
C LEU A 154 -2.15 10.15 6.25
N THR A 155 -1.19 10.06 7.16
CA THR A 155 -0.62 8.77 7.57
C THR A 155 -1.67 7.87 8.22
N ALA A 156 -2.49 8.44 9.11
CA ALA A 156 -3.56 7.71 9.77
C ALA A 156 -4.69 7.32 8.81
N ALA A 157 -5.07 8.21 7.88
CA ALA A 157 -6.02 7.91 6.82
C ALA A 157 -5.53 6.74 5.95
N ALA A 158 -4.25 6.75 5.58
CA ALA A 158 -3.64 5.64 4.83
C ALA A 158 -3.61 4.34 5.64
N ALA A 159 -3.38 4.39 6.95
CA ALA A 159 -3.42 3.19 7.79
C ALA A 159 -4.83 2.61 7.88
N ALA A 160 -5.86 3.43 8.08
CA ALA A 160 -7.25 3.00 8.06
C ALA A 160 -7.65 2.43 6.69
N ALA A 161 -7.31 3.13 5.59
CA ALA A 161 -7.56 2.67 4.22
C ALA A 161 -6.90 1.32 3.92
N MET A 162 -5.65 1.11 4.36
CA MET A 162 -4.94 -0.15 4.15
C MET A 162 -5.54 -1.27 5.01
N CYS A 163 -5.96 -1.01 6.25
CA CYS A 163 -6.67 -1.99 7.06
C CYS A 163 -7.96 -2.45 6.38
N GLN A 164 -8.77 -1.52 5.87
CA GLN A 164 -9.99 -1.83 5.14
C GLN A 164 -9.72 -2.58 3.84
N ALA A 165 -8.60 -2.26 3.13
CA ALA A 165 -8.20 -2.97 1.93
C ALA A 165 -7.78 -4.41 2.22
N ILE A 166 -7.00 -4.65 3.28
CA ILE A 166 -6.63 -5.99 3.73
C ILE A 166 -7.89 -6.78 4.12
N GLU A 167 -8.82 -6.17 4.85
CA GLU A 167 -10.09 -6.79 5.24
C GLU A 167 -10.93 -7.16 4.01
N ALA A 168 -11.02 -6.28 3.00
CA ALA A 168 -11.74 -6.56 1.76
C ALA A 168 -11.14 -7.73 0.96
N VAL A 169 -9.82 -7.91 1.00
CA VAL A 169 -9.12 -9.00 0.28
C VAL A 169 -9.19 -10.32 1.02
N THR A 170 -9.15 -10.30 2.37
CA THR A 170 -8.93 -11.50 3.18
C THR A 170 -10.07 -11.84 4.13
N GLY A 171 -10.98 -10.91 4.42
CA GLY A 171 -11.99 -11.02 5.48
C GLY A 171 -11.41 -10.90 6.90
N GLN A 172 -10.11 -10.69 7.06
CA GLN A 172 -9.44 -10.59 8.35
C GLN A 172 -9.35 -9.13 8.80
N GLN A 173 -9.47 -8.89 10.11
CA GLN A 173 -9.44 -7.55 10.69
C GLN A 173 -8.05 -7.21 11.23
N PRO A 174 -7.25 -6.41 10.53
CA PRO A 174 -5.96 -5.95 11.04
C PRO A 174 -6.13 -4.83 12.07
N GLY A 175 -5.15 -4.75 12.98
CA GLY A 175 -5.06 -3.67 13.97
C GLY A 175 -3.95 -2.68 13.62
N ILE A 176 -4.06 -1.46 14.17
CA ILE A 176 -3.10 -0.38 13.95
C ILE A 176 -2.28 -0.17 15.23
N LYS A 177 -0.98 -0.37 15.13
CA LYS A 177 -0.04 0.10 16.14
C LYS A 177 0.31 1.55 15.81
N TRP A 178 -0.05 2.44 16.70
CA TRP A 178 0.15 3.88 16.55
C TRP A 178 1.59 4.22 16.13
N VAL A 179 1.78 4.97 15.06
CA VAL A 179 0.80 5.71 14.25
C VAL A 179 0.61 5.07 12.87
N ASN A 180 1.50 4.15 12.43
CA ASN A 180 1.75 3.84 11.02
C ASN A 180 1.98 2.34 10.72
N ASP A 181 1.96 1.48 11.72
CA ASP A 181 2.24 0.06 11.55
C ASP A 181 0.96 -0.77 11.64
N ILE A 182 0.73 -1.64 10.67
CA ILE A 182 -0.45 -2.51 10.62
C ILE A 182 -0.04 -3.93 11.02
N PHE A 183 -0.80 -4.50 11.92
CA PHE A 183 -0.57 -5.82 12.51
C PHE A 183 -1.72 -6.76 12.21
N LEU A 184 -1.38 -8.00 11.95
CA LEU A 184 -2.32 -9.11 11.83
C LEU A 184 -1.74 -10.31 12.60
N HIS A 185 -2.57 -10.95 13.44
CA HIS A 185 -2.13 -12.09 14.29
C HIS A 185 -0.86 -11.78 15.11
N GLY A 186 -0.76 -10.57 15.66
CA GLY A 186 0.40 -10.17 16.46
C GLY A 186 1.68 -9.86 15.67
N LYS A 187 1.66 -9.98 14.35
CA LYS A 187 2.80 -9.71 13.44
C LYS A 187 2.56 -8.47 12.61
N LYS A 188 3.63 -7.70 12.36
CA LYS A 188 3.59 -6.55 11.47
C LYS A 188 3.51 -7.00 10.02
N VAL A 189 2.42 -6.64 9.34
CA VAL A 189 2.18 -6.99 7.92
C VAL A 189 2.32 -5.79 7.00
N CYS A 190 2.24 -4.55 7.53
CA CYS A 190 2.42 -3.34 6.73
C CYS A 190 3.08 -2.23 7.56
N GLY A 191 3.87 -1.40 6.88
CA GLY A 191 4.41 -0.15 7.39
C GLY A 191 4.12 0.99 6.44
N ILE A 192 3.70 2.15 6.98
CA ILE A 192 3.44 3.36 6.21
C ILE A 192 4.51 4.40 6.55
N LEU A 193 5.08 5.01 5.54
CA LEU A 193 6.10 6.06 5.67
C LEU A 193 5.67 7.29 4.88
N THR A 194 5.34 8.36 5.59
CA THR A 194 5.03 9.66 4.99
C THR A 194 6.22 10.59 5.13
N GLU A 195 6.68 11.15 4.02
CA GLU A 195 7.74 12.16 3.93
C GLU A 195 7.14 13.45 3.37
N ALA A 196 7.36 14.58 4.02
CA ALA A 196 6.84 15.88 3.61
C ALA A 196 7.97 16.81 3.20
N ALA A 197 7.77 17.60 2.14
CA ALA A 197 8.59 18.74 1.79
C ALA A 197 7.83 20.03 2.14
N VAL A 198 8.53 20.94 2.82
CA VAL A 198 7.99 22.23 3.25
C VAL A 198 8.76 23.33 2.54
N GLY A 199 8.05 24.27 1.92
CA GLY A 199 8.63 25.43 1.27
C GLY A 199 9.33 26.34 2.29
N LEU A 200 10.61 26.64 2.07
CA LEU A 200 11.42 27.41 3.01
C LEU A 200 10.89 28.85 3.20
N GLU A 201 10.29 29.42 2.16
CA GLU A 201 9.78 30.81 2.19
C GLU A 201 8.34 30.88 2.71
N THR A 202 7.52 29.88 2.39
CA THR A 202 6.08 29.89 2.69
C THR A 202 5.73 29.18 3.98
N GLY A 203 6.57 28.25 4.44
CA GLY A 203 6.25 27.33 5.54
C GLY A 203 5.09 26.36 5.23
N ALA A 204 4.58 26.36 4.00
CA ALA A 204 3.51 25.49 3.54
C ALA A 204 4.04 24.14 3.03
N LEU A 205 3.18 23.16 2.97
CA LEU A 205 3.51 21.87 2.33
C LEU A 205 3.63 22.06 0.81
N ASP A 206 4.80 21.78 0.24
CA ASP A 206 4.98 21.72 -1.21
C ASP A 206 4.42 20.42 -1.79
N TYR A 207 4.79 19.34 -1.17
CA TYR A 207 4.27 17.99 -1.49
C TYR A 207 4.49 17.03 -0.34
N MET A 208 3.81 15.90 -0.44
CA MET A 208 4.03 14.74 0.43
C MET A 208 4.21 13.49 -0.41
N VAL A 209 5.09 12.61 0.05
CA VAL A 209 5.23 11.25 -0.46
C VAL A 209 4.72 10.30 0.59
N LEU A 210 3.63 9.61 0.28
CA LEU A 210 3.05 8.60 1.13
C LEU A 210 3.43 7.22 0.61
N GLY A 211 4.31 6.52 1.35
CA GLY A 211 4.73 5.15 1.04
C GLY A 211 4.01 4.13 1.90
N ALA A 212 3.63 3.00 1.32
CA ALA A 212 3.13 1.84 2.02
C ALA A 212 3.84 0.58 1.52
N GLY A 213 4.42 -0.18 2.46
CA GLY A 213 4.98 -1.49 2.19
C GLY A 213 4.13 -2.57 2.86
N VAL A 214 3.60 -3.49 2.07
CA VAL A 214 2.76 -4.60 2.56
C VAL A 214 3.44 -5.92 2.28
N ASN A 215 3.64 -6.72 3.32
CA ASN A 215 4.05 -8.12 3.21
C ASN A 215 2.79 -8.94 2.88
N LEU A 216 2.53 -9.16 1.60
CA LEU A 216 1.29 -9.85 1.20
C LEU A 216 1.42 -11.36 1.38
N TYR A 217 2.57 -11.94 1.02
CA TYR A 217 2.90 -13.35 1.14
C TYR A 217 4.18 -13.57 1.94
N PRO A 218 4.38 -14.76 2.53
CA PRO A 218 5.67 -15.11 3.10
C PRO A 218 6.76 -15.06 2.04
N PRO A 219 7.93 -14.45 2.33
CA PRO A 219 9.08 -14.54 1.45
C PRO A 219 9.52 -16.00 1.26
N ALA A 220 10.03 -16.33 0.07
CA ALA A 220 10.45 -17.71 -0.26
C ALA A 220 11.50 -18.28 0.73
N GLU A 221 12.42 -17.44 1.19
CA GLU A 221 13.46 -17.79 2.17
C GLU A 221 13.06 -17.43 3.62
N GLY A 222 11.78 -17.03 3.84
CA GLY A 222 11.33 -16.52 5.12
C GLY A 222 11.78 -15.09 5.41
N PHE A 223 11.38 -14.56 6.57
CA PHE A 223 11.85 -13.26 7.04
C PHE A 223 13.25 -13.40 7.68
N PRO A 224 14.15 -12.40 7.49
CA PRO A 224 15.44 -12.36 8.18
C PRO A 224 15.30 -12.56 9.70
N GLU A 225 16.30 -13.20 10.33
CA GLU A 225 16.28 -13.56 11.74
C GLU A 225 15.95 -12.36 12.65
N GLU A 226 16.49 -11.19 12.32
CA GLU A 226 16.33 -9.96 13.10
C GLU A 226 14.88 -9.45 13.14
N ILE A 227 14.04 -9.84 12.16
CA ILE A 227 12.65 -9.37 12.05
C ILE A 227 11.62 -10.50 12.08
N GLN A 228 12.02 -11.78 12.00
CA GLN A 228 11.08 -12.92 11.94
C GLN A 228 10.14 -13.01 13.16
N SER A 229 10.59 -12.49 14.33
CA SER A 229 9.76 -12.45 15.53
C SER A 229 8.64 -11.41 15.47
N ILE A 230 8.77 -10.37 14.62
CA ILE A 230 7.85 -9.25 14.54
C ILE A 230 7.16 -9.11 13.18
N ALA A 231 7.77 -9.57 12.09
CA ALA A 231 7.20 -9.50 10.75
C ALA A 231 6.27 -10.69 10.47
N GLY A 232 5.25 -10.42 9.67
CA GLY A 232 4.32 -11.43 9.17
C GLY A 232 3.80 -11.05 7.79
N SER A 233 2.99 -11.90 7.21
CA SER A 233 2.33 -11.70 5.92
C SER A 233 0.80 -11.71 6.07
N VAL A 234 0.12 -11.05 5.13
CA VAL A 234 -1.34 -10.93 5.10
C VAL A 234 -2.00 -12.27 4.73
N LEU A 235 -1.41 -13.00 3.79
CA LEU A 235 -1.86 -14.28 3.28
C LEU A 235 -0.74 -15.31 3.43
N GLU A 236 -1.10 -16.57 3.62
CA GLU A 236 -0.13 -17.68 3.77
C GLU A 236 0.40 -18.18 2.42
N ARG A 237 -0.32 -17.93 1.34
CA ARG A 237 0.01 -18.37 -0.02
C ARG A 237 -0.52 -17.41 -1.08
N SER A 238 0.03 -17.48 -2.29
CA SER A 238 -0.47 -16.71 -3.43
C SER A 238 -1.95 -16.97 -3.67
N CYS A 239 -2.68 -15.90 -3.92
CA CYS A 239 -4.11 -15.91 -4.20
C CYS A 239 -4.36 -15.09 -5.47
N PRO A 240 -5.20 -15.59 -6.40
CA PRO A 240 -5.48 -14.87 -7.63
C PRO A 240 -5.91 -13.44 -7.40
N GLU A 241 -5.32 -12.52 -8.18
CA GLU A 241 -5.65 -11.08 -8.18
C GLU A 241 -5.38 -10.32 -6.87
N ALA A 242 -4.87 -10.96 -5.83
CA ALA A 242 -4.76 -10.36 -4.50
C ALA A 242 -3.88 -9.10 -4.50
N LYS A 243 -2.76 -9.09 -5.25
CA LYS A 243 -1.89 -7.90 -5.38
C LYS A 243 -2.63 -6.72 -6.00
N ASN A 244 -3.27 -6.94 -7.15
CA ASN A 244 -4.00 -5.91 -7.87
C ASN A 244 -5.21 -5.40 -7.09
N ARG A 245 -5.96 -6.31 -6.47
CA ARG A 245 -7.14 -6.00 -5.65
C ARG A 245 -6.75 -5.20 -4.41
N LEU A 246 -5.69 -5.61 -3.70
CA LEU A 246 -5.20 -4.89 -2.52
C LEU A 246 -4.87 -3.42 -2.85
N VAL A 247 -4.13 -3.20 -3.95
CA VAL A 247 -3.78 -1.84 -4.38
C VAL A 247 -5.03 -1.05 -4.77
N GLY A 248 -5.92 -1.62 -5.58
CA GLY A 248 -7.15 -0.94 -6.00
C GLY A 248 -8.06 -0.58 -4.83
N GLU A 249 -8.26 -1.50 -3.89
CA GLU A 249 -9.06 -1.29 -2.68
C GLU A 249 -8.43 -0.23 -1.75
N PHE A 250 -7.09 -0.23 -1.61
CA PHE A 250 -6.39 0.79 -0.86
C PHE A 250 -6.55 2.17 -1.49
N LEU A 251 -6.31 2.28 -2.80
CA LEU A 251 -6.39 3.56 -3.52
C LEU A 251 -7.81 4.14 -3.46
N ASN A 252 -8.84 3.33 -3.67
CA ASN A 252 -10.24 3.79 -3.58
C ASN A 252 -10.53 4.45 -2.23
N ARG A 253 -10.18 3.76 -1.13
CA ARG A 253 -10.46 4.25 0.23
C ARG A 253 -9.61 5.45 0.59
N PHE A 254 -8.32 5.40 0.25
CA PHE A 254 -7.42 6.50 0.55
C PHE A 254 -7.84 7.78 -0.17
N TRP A 255 -8.17 7.70 -1.46
CA TRP A 255 -8.62 8.86 -2.22
C TRP A 255 -9.98 9.37 -1.77
N ASP A 256 -10.91 8.51 -1.35
CA ASP A 256 -12.18 8.94 -0.71
C ASP A 256 -11.90 9.76 0.55
N PHE A 257 -10.97 9.32 1.41
CA PHE A 257 -10.60 10.05 2.62
C PHE A 257 -9.86 11.35 2.32
N TYR A 258 -8.98 11.33 1.33
CA TYR A 258 -8.19 12.48 0.92
C TYR A 258 -9.04 13.58 0.26
N ALA A 259 -10.03 13.21 -0.54
CA ALA A 259 -10.95 14.13 -1.20
C ALA A 259 -11.94 14.82 -0.23
N HIS A 260 -12.16 14.22 0.95
CA HIS A 260 -13.14 14.70 1.94
C HIS A 260 -12.51 14.88 3.32
N PRO A 261 -11.53 15.79 3.47
CA PRO A 261 -10.77 15.98 4.72
C PRO A 261 -11.67 16.40 5.89
N GLU A 262 -12.80 17.04 5.62
CA GLU A 262 -13.80 17.48 6.60
C GLU A 262 -14.58 16.32 7.22
N CYS A 263 -14.82 15.25 6.46
CA CYS A 263 -15.59 14.07 6.92
C CYS A 263 -14.89 13.30 8.03
N ARG A 264 -13.55 13.21 7.98
CA ARG A 264 -12.71 12.45 8.92
C ARG A 264 -13.25 11.06 9.26
N ALA A 265 -14.01 10.44 8.32
CA ALA A 265 -14.67 9.14 8.51
C ALA A 265 -13.69 8.02 8.90
N TYR A 266 -12.40 8.16 8.51
CA TYR A 266 -11.34 7.25 8.88
C TYR A 266 -10.90 7.35 10.35
N LEU A 267 -11.26 8.42 11.08
CA LEU A 267 -10.82 8.64 12.46
C LEU A 267 -11.44 7.62 13.42
N GLU A 268 -12.73 7.37 13.30
CA GLU A 268 -13.42 6.38 14.15
C GLU A 268 -12.93 4.96 13.83
N ASP A 269 -12.73 4.63 12.56
CA ASP A 269 -12.18 3.31 12.16
C ASP A 269 -10.73 3.15 12.66
N TYR A 270 -9.90 4.20 12.56
CA TYR A 270 -8.55 4.19 13.10
C TYR A 270 -8.52 3.96 14.61
N ARG A 271 -9.40 4.65 15.38
CA ARG A 271 -9.54 4.47 16.82
C ARG A 271 -9.98 3.05 17.18
N ALA A 272 -11.00 2.54 16.50
CA ALA A 272 -11.52 1.19 16.71
C ALA A 272 -10.48 0.10 16.44
N ARG A 273 -9.56 0.31 15.48
CA ARG A 273 -8.49 -0.61 15.14
C ARG A 273 -7.21 -0.42 15.96
N SER A 274 -7.17 0.57 16.86
CA SER A 274 -5.97 0.87 17.64
C SER A 274 -5.61 -0.27 18.59
N LEU A 275 -4.38 -0.77 18.45
CA LEU A 275 -3.83 -1.78 19.36
C LEU A 275 -3.30 -1.17 20.67
N ALA A 276 -3.22 0.16 20.79
CA ALA A 276 -2.66 0.84 21.95
C ALA A 276 -3.73 1.23 22.95
N ILE A 277 -4.92 1.65 22.53
CA ILE A 277 -5.98 2.14 23.42
C ILE A 277 -6.39 1.06 24.43
N GLY A 278 -6.48 1.47 25.71
CA GLY A 278 -6.85 0.58 26.81
C GLY A 278 -5.71 -0.30 27.30
N ARG A 279 -4.45 -0.03 26.90
CA ARG A 279 -3.28 -0.87 27.26
C ARG A 279 -2.16 -0.06 27.86
N ASN A 280 -1.32 -0.74 28.63
CA ASN A 280 -0.03 -0.22 29.02
C ASN A 280 0.92 -0.27 27.82
N VAL A 281 1.62 0.83 27.60
CA VAL A 281 2.59 1.01 26.53
C VAL A 281 3.90 1.52 27.11
N THR A 282 5.01 1.25 26.43
CA THR A 282 6.27 1.90 26.72
C THR A 282 6.48 3.01 25.68
N VAL A 283 6.50 4.25 26.14
CA VAL A 283 6.79 5.43 25.31
C VAL A 283 8.31 5.56 25.18
N LEU A 284 8.79 5.59 23.94
CA LEU A 284 10.20 5.77 23.61
C LEU A 284 10.41 7.21 23.13
N SER A 285 11.02 8.05 23.95
CA SER A 285 11.29 9.44 23.63
C SER A 285 12.70 9.84 24.10
N ALA A 286 13.47 10.51 23.24
CA ALA A 286 14.81 11.02 23.56
C ALA A 286 15.74 9.99 24.26
N GLY A 287 15.68 8.72 23.83
CA GLY A 287 16.49 7.63 24.40
C GLY A 287 16.01 7.09 25.75
N LYS A 288 14.87 7.56 26.24
CA LYS A 288 14.23 7.07 27.46
C LYS A 288 13.04 6.16 27.11
N ALA A 289 12.82 5.15 27.93
CA ALA A 289 11.68 4.26 27.86
C ALA A 289 10.85 4.44 29.13
N VAL A 290 9.61 4.95 28.99
CA VAL A 290 8.73 5.25 30.14
C VAL A 290 7.43 4.50 29.99
N SER A 291 6.99 3.83 31.06
CA SER A 291 5.68 3.16 31.11
C SER A 291 4.56 4.18 31.19
N ALA A 292 3.49 3.96 30.41
CA ALA A 292 2.30 4.79 30.43
C ALA A 292 1.07 3.96 30.03
N TYR A 293 -0.11 4.41 30.43
CA TYR A 293 -1.38 3.84 30.00
C TYR A 293 -1.96 4.68 28.86
N ALA A 294 -2.17 4.07 27.69
CA ALA A 294 -2.80 4.72 26.55
C ALA A 294 -4.32 4.67 26.66
N TYR A 295 -4.95 5.83 26.87
CA TYR A 295 -6.39 5.90 27.13
C TYR A 295 -7.22 6.41 25.95
N GLY A 296 -6.58 6.90 24.89
CA GLY A 296 -7.30 7.37 23.71
C GLY A 296 -6.39 7.86 22.59
N ILE A 297 -7.01 8.27 21.51
CA ILE A 297 -6.43 9.01 20.38
C ILE A 297 -7.33 10.21 20.12
N ASP A 298 -6.76 11.41 20.13
CA ASP A 298 -7.53 12.63 19.88
C ASP A 298 -7.81 12.88 18.38
N ASP A 299 -8.45 14.02 18.09
CA ASP A 299 -8.84 14.36 16.72
C ASP A 299 -7.65 14.74 15.83
N ASP A 300 -6.47 15.00 16.39
CA ASP A 300 -5.23 15.22 15.68
C ASP A 300 -4.34 13.97 15.60
N PHE A 301 -4.91 12.77 15.88
CA PHE A 301 -4.22 11.47 15.91
C PHE A 301 -3.08 11.38 16.91
N ARG A 302 -3.04 12.26 17.92
CA ARG A 302 -2.10 12.16 19.02
C ARG A 302 -2.54 11.05 19.96
N LEU A 303 -1.57 10.23 20.39
CA LEU A 303 -1.83 9.20 21.38
C LEU A 303 -1.90 9.83 22.76
N LEU A 304 -3.03 9.69 23.42
CA LEU A 304 -3.26 10.18 24.77
C LEU A 304 -2.77 9.15 25.78
N VAL A 305 -1.76 9.53 26.54
CA VAL A 305 -1.15 8.64 27.55
C VAL A 305 -1.21 9.25 28.93
N ARG A 306 -1.26 8.38 29.95
CA ARG A 306 -1.16 8.75 31.36
C ARG A 306 -0.02 7.96 31.99
N TYR A 307 0.92 8.68 32.58
CA TYR A 307 2.07 8.15 33.29
C TYR A 307 1.71 7.71 34.72
N GLU A 308 2.58 6.91 35.37
CA GLU A 308 2.37 6.40 36.73
C GLU A 308 2.26 7.52 37.79
N ASN A 309 2.94 8.64 37.56
CA ASN A 309 2.84 9.82 38.44
C ASN A 309 1.51 10.62 38.31
N GLY A 310 0.61 10.18 37.42
CA GLY A 310 -0.66 10.80 37.12
C GLY A 310 -0.66 11.86 36.03
N ASP A 311 0.54 12.27 35.51
CA ASP A 311 0.65 13.22 34.43
C ASP A 311 0.06 12.63 33.14
N THR A 312 -0.48 13.51 32.28
CA THR A 312 -1.02 13.14 30.99
C THR A 312 -0.29 13.88 29.87
N GLU A 313 -0.12 13.19 28.75
CA GLU A 313 0.51 13.76 27.55
C GLU A 313 -0.24 13.33 26.27
N ALA A 314 -0.28 14.22 25.28
CA ALA A 314 -0.75 13.94 23.93
C ALA A 314 0.46 13.83 22.98
N LEU A 315 0.86 12.60 22.66
CA LEU A 315 2.03 12.32 21.84
C LEU A 315 1.72 12.58 20.37
N SER A 316 2.38 13.54 19.76
CA SER A 316 2.25 13.89 18.33
C SER A 316 3.21 13.06 17.44
N TYR A 317 4.30 12.58 18.03
CA TYR A 317 5.35 11.78 17.34
C TYR A 317 6.01 10.84 18.37
N GLY A 318 6.79 9.90 17.87
CA GLY A 318 7.51 8.97 18.72
C GLY A 318 7.31 7.52 18.29
N GLU A 319 7.78 6.65 19.13
CA GLU A 319 7.61 5.20 19.00
C GLU A 319 7.05 4.67 20.31
N ILE A 320 6.10 3.76 20.21
CA ILE A 320 5.58 3.02 21.37
C ILE A 320 5.91 1.54 21.22
N ARG A 321 6.17 0.88 22.35
CA ARG A 321 6.14 -0.59 22.44
C ARG A 321 4.86 -1.00 23.14
N ILE A 322 4.15 -1.93 22.53
CA ILE A 322 2.94 -2.54 23.11
C ILE A 322 3.31 -3.97 23.45
N GLN A 323 3.02 -4.41 24.68
CA GLN A 323 3.01 -5.84 25.00
C GLN A 323 1.73 -6.41 24.37
N LEU A 324 1.83 -6.95 23.17
CA LEU A 324 0.75 -7.74 22.59
C LEU A 324 0.71 -9.03 23.43
N ALA A 325 -0.42 -9.35 24.02
CA ALA A 325 -0.61 -10.66 24.63
C ALA A 325 -0.28 -11.72 23.59
N GLU A 326 0.59 -12.66 23.94
CA GLU A 326 0.79 -13.85 23.11
C GLU A 326 -0.59 -14.46 22.88
N SER A 327 -0.98 -14.61 21.62
CA SER A 327 -2.15 -15.39 21.26
C SER A 327 -1.98 -16.76 21.92
N ALA A 328 -2.88 -17.09 22.82
CA ALA A 328 -2.94 -18.43 23.39
C ALA A 328 -3.01 -19.45 22.25
N PRO A 329 -2.32 -20.59 22.36
CA PRO A 329 -2.21 -21.61 21.33
C PRO A 329 -3.54 -22.20 20.91
#